data_d7b5fcaf7c29e08c115a0fcbd6785338
#
_entry.id   d7b5fcaf7c29e08c115a0fcbd6785338
#
_cell.length_a   1.000
_cell.length_b   1.000
_cell.length_c   1.000
_cell.angle_alpha   90.00
_cell.angle_beta   90.00
_cell.angle_gamma   90.00
#
_symmetry.space_group_name_H-M   'P 1'
#
loop_
_entity.id
_entity.type
_entity.pdbx_description
1 polymer ?
#
loop_
_entity_poly.entity_id
_entity_poly.type
_entity_poly.pdbx_seq_one_letter_code
_entity_poly.pdbx_strand_id
1 'polypeptide(L)'
;MKNGKISESVLKRSVLKQLHTTSDRILFKPAVGEDCAVISMQAGSQTKLVTATQTFTLDVSDKHVRANCAVYDALNNIYAMGASPIGIELALLVPTTENEAVLRETVRAIDAVCEEAGIVVLGGHTQVSRAVKNIVVTVTAIGEAYEQALTPSSAAAPGMDVIVTGYVGLEGTAILANEKRAELETRFSKAFIDKSAAYIDHISTAMEAASAIGAGVAAIHDASQGGIFGALWDMAEASGIGLDIDLKKLPIRQDTIEISEFFDINPYKLLSGGSLIIIAADGTRVVRELEKTGQNAVIVGATTDSNDRVLISGEERRFLETAQTDEIYKVFN
;
A
#
# COMPACT_ATOMS: atom_id res chain seq x y z
N MET A 1 -8.20 -21.55 1.68
CA MET A 1 -7.92 -20.12 1.40
C MET A 1 -6.51 -20.06 0.82
N LYS A 2 -6.24 -19.13 -0.08
CA LYS A 2 -4.88 -18.93 -0.62
C LYS A 2 -4.03 -18.11 0.35
N ASN A 3 -2.71 -18.13 0.20
CA ASN A 3 -1.80 -17.26 0.94
C ASN A 3 -2.01 -15.78 0.58
N GLY A 4 -1.76 -14.84 1.51
CA GLY A 4 -1.91 -13.40 1.32
C GLY A 4 -3.29 -12.84 1.63
N LYS A 5 -3.63 -11.67 1.04
CA LYS A 5 -4.91 -10.97 1.24
C LYS A 5 -6.09 -11.88 0.87
N ILE A 6 -7.09 -11.96 1.73
CA ILE A 6 -8.30 -12.75 1.44
C ILE A 6 -9.13 -12.06 0.34
N SER A 7 -9.86 -12.87 -0.44
CA SER A 7 -10.72 -12.31 -1.47
C SER A 7 -11.84 -11.44 -0.88
N GLU A 8 -12.26 -10.43 -1.62
CA GLU A 8 -13.33 -9.51 -1.25
C GLU A 8 -14.62 -10.23 -0.79
N SER A 9 -15.04 -11.26 -1.53
CA SER A 9 -16.22 -12.04 -1.19
C SER A 9 -16.09 -12.76 0.16
N VAL A 10 -14.89 -13.23 0.51
CA VAL A 10 -14.61 -13.83 1.83
C VAL A 10 -14.56 -12.74 2.90
N LEU A 11 -13.91 -11.59 2.64
CA LEU A 11 -13.88 -10.45 3.55
C LEU A 11 -15.29 -9.98 3.89
N LYS A 12 -16.13 -9.71 2.88
CA LYS A 12 -17.52 -9.28 3.07
C LYS A 12 -18.32 -10.28 3.89
N ARG A 13 -18.27 -11.58 3.53
CA ARG A 13 -19.11 -12.61 4.12
C ARG A 13 -18.65 -13.08 5.49
N SER A 14 -17.35 -13.26 5.67
CA SER A 14 -16.79 -13.97 6.83
C SER A 14 -16.16 -13.04 7.88
N VAL A 15 -15.95 -11.77 7.54
CA VAL A 15 -15.41 -10.76 8.45
C VAL A 15 -16.42 -9.65 8.65
N LEU A 16 -16.66 -8.82 7.62
CA LEU A 16 -17.45 -7.58 7.77
C LEU A 16 -18.89 -7.85 8.22
N LYS A 17 -19.54 -8.92 7.71
CA LYS A 17 -20.89 -9.32 8.16
C LYS A 17 -20.97 -9.78 9.61
N GLN A 18 -19.85 -10.08 10.26
CA GLN A 18 -19.83 -10.51 11.66
C GLN A 18 -19.64 -9.31 12.63
N LEU A 19 -19.31 -8.13 12.09
CA LEU A 19 -19.12 -6.92 12.87
C LEU A 19 -20.46 -6.20 13.06
N HIS A 20 -21.08 -6.38 14.23
CA HIS A 20 -22.39 -5.81 14.57
C HIS A 20 -22.29 -4.63 15.53
N THR A 21 -21.14 -4.43 16.17
CA THR A 21 -20.91 -3.31 17.07
C THR A 21 -20.70 -2.02 16.30
N THR A 22 -21.31 -0.95 16.72
CA THR A 22 -21.21 0.38 16.11
C THR A 22 -21.05 1.46 17.17
N SER A 23 -20.56 2.62 16.76
CA SER A 23 -20.50 3.81 17.59
C SER A 23 -20.66 5.04 16.69
N ASP A 24 -21.40 6.04 17.17
CA ASP A 24 -21.57 7.33 16.48
C ASP A 24 -20.26 8.11 16.35
N ARG A 25 -19.21 7.68 17.07
CA ARG A 25 -17.87 8.25 16.98
C ARG A 25 -17.08 7.75 15.76
N ILE A 26 -17.52 6.70 15.10
CA ILE A 26 -16.83 6.12 13.95
C ILE A 26 -17.35 6.78 12.68
N LEU A 27 -16.50 7.56 12.00
CA LEU A 27 -16.83 8.24 10.75
C LEU A 27 -16.65 7.30 9.55
N PHE A 28 -15.50 6.60 9.51
CA PHE A 28 -15.22 5.58 8.51
C PHE A 28 -14.97 4.27 9.23
N LYS A 29 -15.85 3.29 8.99
CA LYS A 29 -15.79 1.94 9.55
C LYS A 29 -15.12 0.98 8.56
N PRO A 30 -14.72 -0.22 9.01
CA PRO A 30 -14.15 -1.23 8.13
C PRO A 30 -15.05 -1.52 6.92
N ALA A 31 -14.51 -1.34 5.72
CA ALA A 31 -15.15 -1.62 4.45
C ALA A 31 -14.12 -2.16 3.44
N VAL A 32 -14.60 -2.67 2.31
CA VAL A 32 -13.71 -3.04 1.21
C VAL A 32 -13.19 -1.76 0.56
N GLY A 33 -11.88 -1.68 0.35
CA GLY A 33 -11.23 -0.54 -0.29
C GLY A 33 -11.07 0.71 0.57
N GLU A 34 -11.43 0.68 1.86
CA GLU A 34 -11.08 1.75 2.81
C GLU A 34 -9.81 1.40 3.57
N ASP A 35 -8.81 2.29 3.52
CA ASP A 35 -7.48 2.08 4.07
C ASP A 35 -7.44 2.23 5.60
N CYS A 36 -8.31 3.09 6.17
CA CYS A 36 -8.26 3.45 7.57
C CYS A 36 -9.63 3.44 8.25
N ALA A 37 -9.63 3.27 9.57
CA ALA A 37 -10.73 3.69 10.42
C ALA A 37 -10.51 5.14 10.88
N VAL A 38 -11.59 5.96 10.90
CA VAL A 38 -11.54 7.35 11.34
C VAL A 38 -12.51 7.56 12.50
N ILE A 39 -11.98 8.09 13.60
CA ILE A 39 -12.68 8.19 14.89
C ILE A 39 -12.75 9.65 15.32
N SER A 40 -13.95 10.12 15.68
CA SER A 40 -14.16 11.40 16.34
C SER A 40 -13.89 11.28 17.84
N MET A 41 -12.86 11.95 18.34
CA MET A 41 -12.48 11.88 19.76
C MET A 41 -13.49 12.59 20.66
N GLN A 42 -14.06 13.71 20.18
CA GLN A 42 -15.10 14.49 20.85
C GLN A 42 -16.15 14.96 19.84
N ALA A 43 -17.39 15.10 20.27
CA ALA A 43 -18.45 15.69 19.45
C ALA A 43 -18.06 17.11 19.02
N GLY A 44 -18.13 17.39 17.70
CA GLY A 44 -17.75 18.69 17.12
C GLY A 44 -16.25 18.96 17.01
N SER A 45 -15.37 18.03 17.40
CA SER A 45 -13.94 18.16 17.13
C SER A 45 -13.67 18.10 15.63
N GLN A 46 -12.89 19.05 15.10
CA GLN A 46 -12.43 19.01 13.71
C GLN A 46 -11.25 18.05 13.52
N THR A 47 -10.50 17.77 14.58
CA THR A 47 -9.40 16.79 14.57
C THR A 47 -9.97 15.38 14.78
N LYS A 48 -9.57 14.47 13.93
CA LYS A 48 -9.96 13.06 13.94
C LYS A 48 -8.75 12.18 14.20
N LEU A 49 -8.95 11.10 14.91
CA LEU A 49 -7.97 10.02 15.03
C LEU A 49 -8.13 9.09 13.84
N VAL A 50 -7.02 8.75 13.20
CA VAL A 50 -6.96 7.84 12.06
C VAL A 50 -6.09 6.65 12.43
N THR A 51 -6.54 5.43 12.12
CA THR A 51 -5.80 4.22 12.44
C THR A 51 -5.83 3.23 11.27
N ALA A 52 -4.70 2.59 11.02
CA ALA A 52 -4.55 1.50 10.06
C ALA A 52 -3.70 0.38 10.65
N THR A 53 -4.01 -0.87 10.33
CA THR A 53 -3.23 -2.02 10.80
C THR A 53 -2.84 -2.90 9.63
N GLN A 54 -1.53 -3.19 9.52
CA GLN A 54 -0.96 -4.06 8.50
C GLN A 54 -0.11 -5.16 9.15
N THR A 55 -0.03 -6.32 8.48
CA THR A 55 0.77 -7.45 8.96
C THR A 55 1.69 -7.94 7.85
N PHE A 56 2.99 -7.82 8.08
CA PHE A 56 4.02 -8.32 7.19
C PHE A 56 4.38 -9.77 7.55
N THR A 57 4.20 -10.69 6.61
CA THR A 57 4.35 -12.15 6.83
C THR A 57 5.34 -12.82 5.87
N LEU A 58 5.90 -12.09 4.90
CA LEU A 58 6.88 -12.65 3.98
C LEU A 58 8.14 -13.07 4.75
N ASP A 59 8.71 -14.20 4.33
CA ASP A 59 9.98 -14.68 4.86
C ASP A 59 11.13 -13.92 4.19
N VAL A 60 11.42 -12.75 4.74
CA VAL A 60 12.46 -11.83 4.29
C VAL A 60 13.60 -11.88 5.29
N SER A 61 14.81 -12.18 4.82
CA SER A 61 16.00 -12.30 5.65
C SER A 61 16.60 -10.94 5.99
N ASP A 62 16.54 -9.99 5.07
CA ASP A 62 17.05 -8.64 5.26
C ASP A 62 16.14 -7.84 6.20
N LYS A 63 16.71 -7.36 7.31
CA LYS A 63 16.00 -6.62 8.36
C LYS A 63 15.55 -5.25 7.90
N HIS A 64 16.35 -4.58 7.07
CA HIS A 64 16.04 -3.26 6.54
C HIS A 64 14.83 -3.36 5.60
N VAL A 65 14.81 -4.35 4.71
CA VAL A 65 13.66 -4.63 3.83
C VAL A 65 12.43 -4.95 4.66
N ARG A 66 12.53 -5.86 5.64
CA ARG A 66 11.40 -6.22 6.53
C ARG A 66 10.85 -5.01 7.27
N ALA A 67 11.72 -4.16 7.82
CA ALA A 67 11.32 -3.00 8.61
C ALA A 67 10.61 -1.95 7.73
N ASN A 68 11.18 -1.63 6.56
CA ASN A 68 10.57 -0.67 5.63
C ASN A 68 9.19 -1.14 5.18
N CYS A 69 9.05 -2.38 4.68
CA CYS A 69 7.76 -2.91 4.26
C CYS A 69 6.74 -2.86 5.41
N ALA A 70 7.08 -3.42 6.58
CA ALA A 70 6.13 -3.50 7.70
C ALA A 70 5.66 -2.12 8.20
N VAL A 71 6.56 -1.13 8.25
CA VAL A 71 6.23 0.21 8.76
C VAL A 71 5.50 1.01 7.68
N TYR A 72 6.03 1.08 6.46
CA TYR A 72 5.43 1.90 5.41
C TYR A 72 4.12 1.33 4.88
N ASP A 73 3.90 0.01 4.87
CA ASP A 73 2.57 -0.56 4.57
C ASP A 73 1.46 0.02 5.45
N ALA A 74 1.77 0.30 6.73
CA ALA A 74 0.80 0.90 7.64
C ALA A 74 0.76 2.43 7.53
N LEU A 75 1.92 3.09 7.37
CA LEU A 75 2.00 4.55 7.28
C LEU A 75 1.41 5.09 5.98
N ASN A 76 1.59 4.39 4.86
CA ASN A 76 1.05 4.80 3.57
C ASN A 76 -0.48 4.88 3.59
N ASN A 77 -1.15 3.98 4.32
CA ASN A 77 -2.60 4.08 4.56
C ASN A 77 -2.96 5.37 5.32
N ILE A 78 -2.16 5.75 6.33
CA ILE A 78 -2.38 7.00 7.09
C ILE A 78 -2.21 8.21 6.17
N TYR A 79 -1.14 8.23 5.35
CA TYR A 79 -0.90 9.30 4.37
C TYR A 79 -2.01 9.36 3.32
N ALA A 80 -2.45 8.21 2.78
CA ALA A 80 -3.54 8.14 1.80
C ALA A 80 -4.87 8.66 2.36
N MET A 81 -5.14 8.50 3.65
CA MET A 81 -6.33 9.04 4.32
C MET A 81 -6.23 10.56 4.58
N GLY A 82 -5.12 11.21 4.28
CA GLY A 82 -4.92 12.64 4.54
C GLY A 82 -4.52 12.96 5.97
N ALA A 83 -3.98 11.98 6.69
CA ALA A 83 -3.57 12.13 8.08
C ALA A 83 -2.05 12.23 8.23
N SER A 84 -1.64 12.90 9.30
CA SER A 84 -0.25 12.94 9.76
C SER A 84 -0.04 11.84 10.80
N PRO A 85 0.90 10.91 10.61
CA PRO A 85 1.15 9.85 11.59
C PRO A 85 1.78 10.44 12.87
N ILE A 86 1.40 9.88 14.01
CA ILE A 86 1.94 10.22 15.34
C ILE A 86 2.93 9.15 15.77
N GLY A 87 2.60 7.88 15.54
CA GLY A 87 3.39 6.74 15.95
C GLY A 87 2.75 5.42 15.60
N ILE A 88 3.42 4.35 16.00
CA ILE A 88 2.96 2.98 15.75
C ILE A 88 2.87 2.16 17.03
N GLU A 89 1.92 1.22 17.09
CA GLU A 89 1.99 0.07 17.99
C GLU A 89 2.54 -1.13 17.21
N LEU A 90 3.47 -1.87 17.84
CA LEU A 90 4.24 -2.94 17.22
C LEU A 90 3.94 -4.28 17.90
N ALA A 91 3.36 -5.24 17.17
CA ALA A 91 3.23 -6.61 17.64
C ALA A 91 4.18 -7.54 16.86
N LEU A 92 5.05 -8.24 17.60
CA LEU A 92 6.05 -9.17 17.04
C LEU A 92 5.74 -10.61 17.48
N LEU A 93 5.55 -11.51 16.51
CA LEU A 93 5.58 -12.94 16.76
C LEU A 93 6.91 -13.50 16.24
N VAL A 94 7.69 -14.04 17.18
CA VAL A 94 9.05 -14.54 16.92
C VAL A 94 9.02 -16.07 16.99
N PRO A 95 9.52 -16.81 15.98
CA PRO A 95 9.58 -18.26 16.06
C PRO A 95 10.56 -18.74 17.13
N THR A 96 10.31 -19.92 17.69
CA THR A 96 11.17 -20.53 18.73
C THR A 96 12.58 -20.87 18.26
N THR A 97 12.84 -20.79 16.97
CA THR A 97 14.14 -21.01 16.34
C THR A 97 15.04 -19.78 16.34
N GLU A 98 14.45 -18.61 16.57
CA GLU A 98 15.19 -17.36 16.58
C GLU A 98 15.83 -17.06 17.94
N ASN A 99 16.86 -16.24 17.92
CA ASN A 99 17.58 -15.80 19.11
C ASN A 99 17.35 -14.31 19.43
N GLU A 100 17.73 -13.89 20.64
CA GLU A 100 17.55 -12.51 21.09
C GLU A 100 18.28 -11.47 20.23
N ALA A 101 19.40 -11.83 19.60
CA ALA A 101 20.15 -10.91 18.73
C ALA A 101 19.33 -10.53 17.51
N VAL A 102 18.70 -11.49 16.86
CA VAL A 102 17.81 -11.26 15.69
C VAL A 102 16.62 -10.39 16.08
N LEU A 103 15.98 -10.66 17.23
CA LEU A 103 14.89 -9.81 17.74
C LEU A 103 15.36 -8.36 17.96
N ARG A 104 16.51 -8.17 18.62
CA ARG A 104 17.08 -6.84 18.88
C ARG A 104 17.38 -6.07 17.58
N GLU A 105 17.93 -6.74 16.60
CA GLU A 105 18.24 -6.16 15.30
C GLU A 105 16.96 -5.82 14.49
N THR A 106 15.93 -6.67 14.57
CA THR A 106 14.64 -6.38 13.96
C THR A 106 14.01 -5.12 14.56
N VAL A 107 13.99 -5.00 15.90
CA VAL A 107 13.42 -3.82 16.57
C VAL A 107 14.25 -2.56 16.25
N ARG A 108 15.58 -2.65 16.21
CA ARG A 108 16.44 -1.52 15.81
C ARG A 108 16.19 -1.05 14.37
N ALA A 109 15.98 -1.99 13.45
CA ALA A 109 15.67 -1.64 12.07
C ALA A 109 14.30 -0.94 11.96
N ILE A 110 13.30 -1.40 12.69
CA ILE A 110 11.98 -0.76 12.75
C ILE A 110 12.08 0.64 13.37
N ASP A 111 12.81 0.81 14.48
CA ASP A 111 13.00 2.09 15.14
C ASP A 111 13.73 3.11 14.23
N ALA A 112 14.72 2.66 13.44
CA ALA A 112 15.38 3.50 12.47
C ALA A 112 14.43 4.02 11.35
N VAL A 113 13.50 3.18 10.86
CA VAL A 113 12.47 3.61 9.91
C VAL A 113 11.50 4.60 10.57
N CYS A 114 11.15 4.37 11.83
CA CYS A 114 10.31 5.33 12.58
C CYS A 114 11.01 6.68 12.78
N GLU A 115 12.31 6.68 13.06
CA GLU A 115 13.12 7.91 13.19
C GLU A 115 13.14 8.68 11.85
N GLU A 116 13.36 7.99 10.73
CA GLU A 116 13.34 8.58 9.39
C GLU A 116 11.95 9.16 9.05
N ALA A 117 10.88 8.47 9.41
CA ALA A 117 9.50 8.93 9.22
C ALA A 117 9.08 10.03 10.22
N GLY A 118 9.92 10.36 11.21
CA GLY A 118 9.61 11.35 12.23
C GLY A 118 8.54 10.94 13.22
N ILE A 119 8.39 9.63 13.49
CA ILE A 119 7.39 9.05 14.39
C ILE A 119 8.06 8.21 15.49
N VAL A 120 7.27 7.70 16.42
CA VAL A 120 7.76 6.90 17.55
C VAL A 120 7.03 5.56 17.67
N VAL A 121 7.68 4.56 18.24
CA VAL A 121 7.02 3.33 18.70
C VAL A 121 6.33 3.65 20.04
N LEU A 122 5.00 3.62 20.05
CA LEU A 122 4.17 3.95 21.22
C LEU A 122 4.10 2.82 22.22
N GLY A 123 4.18 1.59 21.73
CA GLY A 123 4.06 0.38 22.54
C GLY A 123 3.84 -0.85 21.68
N GLY A 124 3.26 -1.88 22.27
CA GLY A 124 2.92 -3.09 21.52
C GLY A 124 3.10 -4.37 22.34
N HIS A 125 3.34 -5.50 21.62
CA HIS A 125 3.50 -6.81 22.23
C HIS A 125 4.58 -7.63 21.51
N THR A 126 5.42 -8.34 22.25
CA THR A 126 6.42 -9.25 21.69
C THR A 126 6.25 -10.64 22.31
N GLN A 127 6.09 -11.65 21.48
CA GLN A 127 5.87 -13.02 21.92
C GLN A 127 6.67 -14.02 21.10
N VAL A 128 7.32 -14.97 21.76
CA VAL A 128 7.89 -16.17 21.12
C VAL A 128 6.80 -17.21 20.95
N SER A 129 6.63 -17.75 19.73
CA SER A 129 5.55 -18.68 19.44
C SER A 129 5.96 -19.78 18.46
N ARG A 130 5.42 -21.00 18.69
CA ARG A 130 5.50 -22.10 17.73
C ARG A 130 4.48 -21.99 16.59
N ALA A 131 3.56 -21.03 16.65
CA ALA A 131 2.54 -20.81 15.63
C ALA A 131 3.09 -20.17 14.35
N VAL A 132 4.30 -19.59 14.41
CA VAL A 132 4.95 -18.92 13.28
C VAL A 132 6.28 -19.60 12.95
N LYS A 133 6.67 -19.57 11.67
CA LYS A 133 7.93 -20.13 11.18
C LYS A 133 9.00 -19.07 10.94
N ASN A 134 8.59 -17.86 10.63
CA ASN A 134 9.40 -16.65 10.44
C ASN A 134 8.87 -15.54 11.35
N ILE A 135 9.62 -14.46 11.49
CA ILE A 135 9.17 -13.30 12.27
C ILE A 135 7.98 -12.66 11.55
N VAL A 136 6.86 -12.54 12.26
CA VAL A 136 5.67 -11.80 11.81
C VAL A 136 5.64 -10.46 12.50
N VAL A 137 5.52 -9.41 11.70
CA VAL A 137 5.48 -8.02 12.16
C VAL A 137 4.09 -7.46 11.89
N THR A 138 3.36 -7.08 12.93
CA THR A 138 2.10 -6.35 12.80
C THR A 138 2.30 -4.93 13.31
N VAL A 139 1.98 -3.97 12.47
CA VAL A 139 2.06 -2.54 12.76
C VAL A 139 0.66 -1.96 12.75
N THR A 140 0.29 -1.27 13.84
CA THR A 140 -0.89 -0.41 13.89
C THR A 140 -0.40 1.03 13.88
N ALA A 141 -0.56 1.72 12.76
CA ALA A 141 -0.24 3.13 12.64
C ALA A 141 -1.38 3.99 13.19
N ILE A 142 -1.02 5.03 13.90
CA ILE A 142 -1.93 5.99 14.54
C ILE A 142 -1.55 7.38 14.04
N GLY A 143 -2.52 8.12 13.54
CA GLY A 143 -2.35 9.47 13.03
C GLY A 143 -3.54 10.37 13.37
N GLU A 144 -3.40 11.63 13.02
CA GLU A 144 -4.46 12.63 13.17
C GLU A 144 -4.66 13.41 11.87
N ALA A 145 -5.89 13.81 11.61
CA ALA A 145 -6.26 14.64 10.46
C ALA A 145 -7.31 15.67 10.84
N TYR A 146 -7.33 16.78 10.14
CA TYR A 146 -8.52 17.64 10.11
C TYR A 146 -9.58 16.98 9.21
N GLU A 147 -10.85 17.06 9.60
CA GLU A 147 -11.96 16.42 8.87
C GLU A 147 -12.01 16.83 7.40
N GLN A 148 -11.72 18.10 7.09
CA GLN A 148 -11.68 18.61 5.72
C GLN A 148 -10.47 18.16 4.88
N ALA A 149 -9.46 17.55 5.50
CA ALA A 149 -8.27 17.03 4.83
C ALA A 149 -8.39 15.53 4.53
N LEU A 150 -9.43 14.87 5.01
CA LEU A 150 -9.65 13.44 4.78
C LEU A 150 -9.90 13.15 3.30
N THR A 151 -9.25 12.13 2.79
CA THR A 151 -9.29 11.70 1.39
C THR A 151 -9.69 10.22 1.25
N PRO A 152 -10.84 9.80 1.82
CA PRO A 152 -11.25 8.39 1.81
C PRO A 152 -11.47 7.90 0.38
N SER A 153 -11.19 6.62 0.12
CA SER A 153 -11.40 5.98 -1.18
C SER A 153 -12.84 6.10 -1.67
N SER A 154 -13.80 6.06 -0.76
CA SER A 154 -15.23 6.21 -1.04
C SER A 154 -15.67 7.61 -1.50
N ALA A 155 -14.80 8.62 -1.46
CA ALA A 155 -15.10 9.97 -1.92
C ALA A 155 -14.89 10.18 -3.44
N ALA A 156 -14.39 9.19 -4.16
CA ALA A 156 -14.27 9.26 -5.62
C ALA A 156 -15.66 9.32 -6.28
N ALA A 157 -15.78 10.15 -7.32
CA ALA A 157 -17.02 10.34 -8.08
C ALA A 157 -16.78 10.14 -9.59
N PRO A 158 -17.83 9.86 -10.39
CA PRO A 158 -17.70 9.73 -11.84
C PRO A 158 -17.20 11.01 -12.52
N GLY A 159 -16.44 10.84 -13.62
CA GLY A 159 -15.96 11.95 -14.45
C GLY A 159 -14.71 12.64 -13.92
N MET A 160 -13.99 12.02 -12.99
CA MET A 160 -12.72 12.52 -12.46
C MET A 160 -11.52 11.80 -13.10
N ASP A 161 -10.38 12.46 -13.11
CA ASP A 161 -9.11 11.86 -13.54
C ASP A 161 -8.59 10.85 -12.51
N VAL A 162 -8.04 9.74 -13.03
CA VAL A 162 -7.30 8.75 -12.25
C VAL A 162 -5.82 8.97 -12.45
N ILE A 163 -5.10 9.25 -11.37
CA ILE A 163 -3.67 9.51 -11.36
C ILE A 163 -2.97 8.41 -10.59
N VAL A 164 -1.81 7.96 -11.07
CA VAL A 164 -0.92 7.04 -10.34
C VAL A 164 0.39 7.77 -10.08
N THR A 165 0.85 7.72 -8.81
CA THR A 165 2.16 8.26 -8.41
C THR A 165 3.19 7.14 -8.29
N GLY A 166 4.47 7.51 -8.22
CA GLY A 166 5.56 6.55 -8.06
C GLY A 166 5.70 5.59 -9.24
N TYR A 167 5.98 4.33 -8.94
CA TYR A 167 6.15 3.29 -9.96
C TYR A 167 5.53 1.97 -9.50
N VAL A 168 4.74 1.37 -10.37
CA VAL A 168 4.06 0.08 -10.14
C VAL A 168 5.06 -1.05 -9.84
N GLY A 169 4.77 -1.86 -8.85
CA GLY A 169 5.57 -3.03 -8.49
C GLY A 169 6.92 -2.71 -7.83
N LEU A 170 7.14 -1.49 -7.35
CA LEU A 170 8.42 -1.02 -6.81
C LEU A 170 8.86 -1.82 -5.59
N GLU A 171 7.99 -1.96 -4.60
CA GLU A 171 8.24 -2.71 -3.37
C GLU A 171 8.55 -4.18 -3.65
N GLY A 172 7.70 -4.85 -4.42
CA GLY A 172 7.92 -6.25 -4.76
C GLY A 172 9.21 -6.47 -5.55
N THR A 173 9.58 -5.54 -6.43
CA THR A 173 10.87 -5.54 -7.14
C THR A 173 12.04 -5.46 -6.16
N ALA A 174 11.96 -4.56 -5.18
CA ALA A 174 13.00 -4.41 -4.16
C ALA A 174 13.15 -5.66 -3.30
N ILE A 175 12.03 -6.25 -2.86
CA ILE A 175 12.03 -7.50 -2.10
C ILE A 175 12.70 -8.62 -2.91
N LEU A 176 12.29 -8.83 -4.17
CA LEU A 176 12.86 -9.86 -5.03
C LEU A 176 14.36 -9.63 -5.29
N ALA A 177 14.77 -8.39 -5.53
CA ALA A 177 16.18 -8.05 -5.77
C ALA A 177 17.06 -8.28 -4.54
N ASN A 178 16.53 -8.12 -3.34
CA ASN A 178 17.25 -8.40 -2.10
C ASN A 178 17.29 -9.91 -1.79
N GLU A 179 16.13 -10.57 -1.78
CA GLU A 179 16.00 -11.95 -1.27
C GLU A 179 16.35 -13.02 -2.31
N LYS A 180 16.19 -12.72 -3.61
CA LYS A 180 16.47 -13.65 -4.71
C LYS A 180 17.72 -13.27 -5.51
N ARG A 181 18.63 -12.54 -4.87
CA ARG A 181 19.86 -12.03 -5.49
C ARG A 181 20.65 -13.11 -6.23
N ALA A 182 20.90 -14.24 -5.60
CA ALA A 182 21.68 -15.34 -6.20
C ALA A 182 21.02 -15.91 -7.47
N GLU A 183 19.69 -15.96 -7.53
CA GLU A 183 18.93 -16.39 -8.71
C GLU A 183 19.04 -15.33 -9.81
N LEU A 184 18.88 -14.05 -9.46
CA LEU A 184 18.96 -12.93 -10.42
C LEU A 184 20.35 -12.73 -11.01
N GLU A 185 21.42 -12.99 -10.26
CA GLU A 185 22.81 -12.91 -10.73
C GLU A 185 23.13 -13.91 -11.87
N THR A 186 22.28 -14.91 -12.09
CA THR A 186 22.39 -15.81 -13.24
C THR A 186 22.09 -15.13 -14.57
N ARG A 187 21.35 -14.02 -14.55
CA ARG A 187 20.90 -13.28 -15.76
C ARG A 187 21.30 -11.81 -15.77
N PHE A 188 21.32 -11.16 -14.61
CA PHE A 188 21.49 -9.72 -14.49
C PHE A 188 22.83 -9.34 -13.87
N SER A 189 23.34 -8.16 -14.20
CA SER A 189 24.54 -7.61 -13.57
C SER A 189 24.28 -7.22 -12.11
N LYS A 190 25.35 -7.26 -11.31
CA LYS A 190 25.27 -6.82 -9.90
C LYS A 190 24.74 -5.39 -9.77
N ALA A 191 25.18 -4.47 -10.62
CA ALA A 191 24.72 -3.07 -10.61
C ALA A 191 23.22 -2.93 -10.86
N PHE A 192 22.64 -3.77 -11.74
CA PHE A 192 21.21 -3.82 -11.99
C PHE A 192 20.44 -4.27 -10.73
N ILE A 193 20.93 -5.34 -10.09
CA ILE A 193 20.31 -5.90 -8.89
C ILE A 193 20.43 -4.91 -7.71
N ASP A 194 21.61 -4.32 -7.49
CA ASP A 194 21.83 -3.34 -6.43
C ASP A 194 20.91 -2.11 -6.57
N LYS A 195 20.73 -1.63 -7.80
CA LYS A 195 19.80 -0.53 -8.10
C LYS A 195 18.35 -0.92 -7.78
N SER A 196 17.92 -2.12 -8.17
CA SER A 196 16.55 -2.59 -7.92
C SER A 196 16.30 -2.87 -6.44
N ALA A 197 17.31 -3.37 -5.72
CA ALA A 197 17.25 -3.59 -4.27
C ALA A 197 17.08 -2.29 -3.49
N ALA A 198 17.74 -1.20 -3.93
CA ALA A 198 17.65 0.11 -3.31
C ALA A 198 16.26 0.78 -3.43
N TYR A 199 15.34 0.25 -4.23
CA TYR A 199 13.97 0.78 -4.30
C TYR A 199 13.22 0.67 -2.98
N ILE A 200 13.66 -0.18 -2.06
CA ILE A 200 13.06 -0.29 -0.72
C ILE A 200 13.11 1.04 0.06
N ASP A 201 14.09 1.88 -0.20
CA ASP A 201 14.25 3.18 0.45
C ASP A 201 13.29 4.27 -0.13
N HIS A 202 12.46 3.89 -1.10
CA HIS A 202 11.56 4.81 -1.82
C HIS A 202 10.09 4.35 -1.80
N ILE A 203 9.68 3.58 -0.79
CA ILE A 203 8.31 3.08 -0.68
C ILE A 203 7.40 3.95 0.20
N SER A 204 7.91 5.03 0.80
CA SER A 204 7.10 6.03 1.49
C SER A 204 6.30 6.86 0.49
N THR A 205 5.03 7.13 0.78
CA THR A 205 4.15 7.98 -0.04
C THR A 205 3.83 9.32 0.62
N ALA A 206 4.56 9.67 1.68
CA ALA A 206 4.30 10.88 2.49
C ALA A 206 4.29 12.17 1.66
N MET A 207 5.28 12.34 0.77
CA MET A 207 5.44 13.56 -0.04
C MET A 207 4.38 13.64 -1.14
N GLU A 208 4.07 12.50 -1.77
CA GLU A 208 3.03 12.38 -2.79
C GLU A 208 1.65 12.74 -2.22
N ALA A 209 1.30 12.14 -1.09
CA ALA A 209 0.02 12.38 -0.42
C ALA A 209 -0.11 13.85 0.00
N ALA A 210 0.90 14.42 0.66
CA ALA A 210 0.88 15.81 1.12
C ALA A 210 0.73 16.80 -0.05
N SER A 211 1.46 16.57 -1.16
CA SER A 211 1.40 17.41 -2.36
C SER A 211 0.03 17.31 -3.05
N ALA A 212 -0.52 16.09 -3.14
CA ALA A 212 -1.82 15.84 -3.75
C ALA A 212 -2.96 16.50 -2.94
N ILE A 213 -2.95 16.35 -1.63
CA ILE A 213 -3.95 16.98 -0.72
C ILE A 213 -3.90 18.50 -0.86
N GLY A 214 -2.69 19.09 -0.88
CA GLY A 214 -2.49 20.53 -1.11
C GLY A 214 -3.02 21.00 -2.48
N ALA A 215 -3.03 20.13 -3.48
CA ALA A 215 -3.60 20.40 -4.80
C ALA A 215 -5.14 20.27 -4.86
N GLY A 216 -5.78 19.68 -3.87
CA GLY A 216 -7.22 19.50 -3.80
C GLY A 216 -7.71 18.29 -4.59
N VAL A 217 -7.61 17.13 -3.99
CA VAL A 217 -8.06 15.83 -4.52
C VAL A 217 -9.34 15.36 -3.86
N ALA A 218 -10.06 14.45 -4.49
CA ALA A 218 -11.29 13.88 -3.94
C ALA A 218 -10.99 12.65 -3.08
N ALA A 219 -10.15 11.73 -3.57
CA ALA A 219 -9.83 10.47 -2.91
C ALA A 219 -8.37 10.08 -3.17
N ILE A 220 -7.77 9.38 -2.23
CA ILE A 220 -6.47 8.74 -2.36
C ILE A 220 -6.57 7.30 -1.85
N HIS A 221 -5.84 6.37 -2.47
CA HIS A 221 -5.74 4.99 -2.04
C HIS A 221 -4.29 4.50 -2.18
N ASP A 222 -3.79 3.80 -1.18
CA ASP A 222 -2.47 3.19 -1.20
C ASP A 222 -2.43 1.94 -2.08
N ALA A 223 -1.37 1.79 -2.88
CA ALA A 223 -1.16 0.60 -3.68
C ALA A 223 -0.16 -0.33 -2.98
N SER A 224 -0.65 -1.39 -2.37
CA SER A 224 0.15 -2.37 -1.63
C SER A 224 -0.06 -3.80 -2.17
N GLN A 225 -0.54 -4.73 -1.36
CA GLN A 225 -0.79 -6.13 -1.75
C GLN A 225 -1.86 -6.27 -2.84
N GLY A 226 -1.52 -7.04 -3.86
CA GLY A 226 -2.33 -7.20 -5.08
C GLY A 226 -1.95 -6.21 -6.17
N GLY A 227 -0.97 -5.34 -5.89
CA GLY A 227 -0.41 -4.37 -6.80
C GLY A 227 -1.39 -3.30 -7.24
N ILE A 228 -1.05 -2.59 -8.32
CA ILE A 228 -1.88 -1.50 -8.83
C ILE A 228 -3.27 -1.98 -9.29
N PHE A 229 -3.39 -3.22 -9.78
CA PHE A 229 -4.70 -3.75 -10.17
C PHE A 229 -5.60 -3.99 -8.94
N GLY A 230 -5.03 -4.45 -7.83
CA GLY A 230 -5.74 -4.57 -6.57
C GLY A 230 -6.24 -3.23 -6.06
N ALA A 231 -5.36 -2.23 -6.04
CA ALA A 231 -5.67 -0.89 -5.57
C ALA A 231 -6.73 -0.18 -6.43
N LEU A 232 -6.65 -0.29 -7.77
CA LEU A 232 -7.69 0.23 -8.68
C LEU A 232 -9.04 -0.44 -8.44
N TRP A 233 -9.03 -1.75 -8.18
CA TRP A 233 -10.26 -2.47 -7.83
C TRP A 233 -10.85 -1.97 -6.52
N ASP A 234 -10.02 -1.87 -5.48
CA ASP A 234 -10.44 -1.47 -4.13
C ASP A 234 -10.99 -0.03 -4.12
N MET A 235 -10.33 0.92 -4.82
CA MET A 235 -10.81 2.29 -5.01
C MET A 235 -12.19 2.33 -5.67
N ALA A 236 -12.37 1.59 -6.77
CA ALA A 236 -13.64 1.54 -7.48
C ALA A 236 -14.76 0.86 -6.66
N GLU A 237 -14.42 -0.16 -5.88
CA GLU A 237 -15.37 -0.86 -5.01
C GLU A 237 -15.83 0.00 -3.84
N ALA A 238 -14.89 0.74 -3.21
CA ALA A 238 -15.20 1.64 -2.09
C ALA A 238 -16.16 2.76 -2.49
N SER A 239 -16.00 3.28 -3.71
CA SER A 239 -16.76 4.42 -4.21
C SER A 239 -17.97 4.05 -5.10
N GLY A 240 -18.08 2.78 -5.52
CA GLY A 240 -19.18 2.31 -6.37
C GLY A 240 -19.16 2.90 -7.78
N ILE A 241 -17.96 3.13 -8.35
CA ILE A 241 -17.76 3.72 -9.68
C ILE A 241 -17.11 2.73 -10.63
N GLY A 242 -17.18 3.02 -11.92
CA GLY A 242 -16.38 2.36 -12.95
C GLY A 242 -15.06 3.08 -13.21
N LEU A 243 -14.19 2.39 -13.96
CA LEU A 243 -12.87 2.88 -14.35
C LEU A 243 -12.59 2.58 -15.82
N ASP A 244 -12.02 3.55 -16.53
CA ASP A 244 -11.37 3.37 -17.82
C ASP A 244 -9.88 3.70 -17.66
N ILE A 245 -9.00 2.69 -17.69
CA ILE A 245 -7.56 2.81 -17.40
C ILE A 245 -6.73 2.43 -18.63
N ASP A 246 -5.88 3.33 -19.10
CA ASP A 246 -4.90 3.08 -20.15
C ASP A 246 -3.66 2.40 -19.59
N LEU A 247 -3.50 1.11 -19.88
CA LEU A 247 -2.37 0.29 -19.39
C LEU A 247 -1.00 0.83 -19.83
N LYS A 248 -0.92 1.48 -21.00
CA LYS A 248 0.34 2.01 -21.52
C LYS A 248 0.82 3.24 -20.74
N LYS A 249 -0.06 3.88 -19.99
CA LYS A 249 0.26 5.04 -19.16
C LYS A 249 0.67 4.67 -17.75
N LEU A 250 0.45 3.43 -17.30
CA LEU A 250 0.85 3.02 -15.95
C LEU A 250 2.38 3.16 -15.81
N PRO A 251 2.86 3.94 -14.83
CA PRO A 251 4.29 4.17 -14.65
C PRO A 251 4.95 2.90 -14.08
N ILE A 252 5.72 2.21 -14.89
CA ILE A 252 6.46 1.00 -14.51
C ILE A 252 7.91 1.13 -14.94
N ARG A 253 8.84 0.67 -14.11
CA ARG A 253 10.27 0.69 -14.43
C ARG A 253 10.65 -0.54 -15.24
N GLN A 254 11.66 -0.37 -16.09
CA GLN A 254 12.20 -1.49 -16.87
C GLN A 254 12.71 -2.62 -15.97
N ASP A 255 13.34 -2.26 -14.86
CA ASP A 255 13.87 -3.23 -13.89
C ASP A 255 12.74 -4.10 -13.30
N THR A 256 11.58 -3.51 -13.00
CA THR A 256 10.39 -4.23 -12.54
C THR A 256 9.89 -5.22 -13.58
N ILE A 257 9.83 -4.80 -14.86
CA ILE A 257 9.43 -5.68 -15.97
C ILE A 257 10.38 -6.85 -16.10
N GLU A 258 11.69 -6.60 -16.14
CA GLU A 258 12.72 -7.62 -16.32
C GLU A 258 12.75 -8.65 -15.18
N ILE A 259 12.63 -8.20 -13.93
CA ILE A 259 12.58 -9.07 -12.74
C ILE A 259 11.27 -9.88 -12.74
N SER A 260 10.16 -9.25 -13.10
CA SER A 260 8.87 -9.94 -13.17
C SER A 260 8.86 -11.02 -14.27
N GLU A 261 9.43 -10.74 -15.44
CA GLU A 261 9.60 -11.72 -16.51
C GLU A 261 10.51 -12.88 -16.09
N PHE A 262 11.59 -12.61 -15.33
CA PHE A 262 12.50 -13.64 -14.84
C PHE A 262 11.79 -14.66 -13.95
N PHE A 263 10.86 -14.21 -13.11
CA PHE A 263 10.09 -15.07 -12.20
C PHE A 263 8.72 -15.50 -12.74
N ASP A 264 8.38 -15.16 -13.99
CA ASP A 264 7.07 -15.46 -14.61
C ASP A 264 5.89 -14.95 -13.76
N ILE A 265 5.96 -13.70 -13.33
CA ILE A 265 4.94 -13.01 -12.53
C ILE A 265 4.41 -11.76 -13.23
N ASN A 266 3.19 -11.35 -12.88
CA ASN A 266 2.56 -10.16 -13.43
C ASN A 266 2.94 -8.91 -12.61
N PRO A 267 3.72 -7.95 -13.15
CA PRO A 267 4.16 -6.77 -12.42
C PRO A 267 3.01 -5.86 -11.94
N TYR A 268 1.87 -5.86 -12.61
CA TYR A 268 0.70 -5.07 -12.21
C TYR A 268 -0.05 -5.65 -10.99
N LYS A 269 0.23 -6.90 -10.63
CA LYS A 269 -0.33 -7.60 -9.47
C LYS A 269 0.73 -7.85 -8.39
N LEU A 270 1.92 -7.25 -8.53
CA LEU A 270 3.04 -7.32 -7.61
C LEU A 270 2.97 -6.16 -6.62
N LEU A 271 3.28 -6.41 -5.34
CA LEU A 271 3.39 -5.41 -4.26
C LEU A 271 3.91 -4.07 -4.77
N SER A 272 3.12 -3.02 -4.60
CA SER A 272 3.34 -1.69 -5.19
C SER A 272 3.47 -0.57 -4.15
N GLY A 273 3.91 -0.87 -2.93
CA GLY A 273 4.25 0.14 -1.93
C GLY A 273 5.15 1.22 -2.54
N GLY A 274 4.86 2.50 -2.21
CA GLY A 274 5.46 3.66 -2.86
C GLY A 274 4.65 4.22 -4.04
N SER A 275 3.44 3.69 -4.29
CA SER A 275 2.53 4.23 -5.30
C SER A 275 1.17 4.56 -4.68
N LEU A 276 0.54 5.64 -5.12
CA LEU A 276 -0.83 6.01 -4.77
C LEU A 276 -1.70 6.05 -6.01
N ILE A 277 -2.98 5.74 -5.83
CA ILE A 277 -4.05 6.10 -6.75
C ILE A 277 -4.72 7.34 -6.20
N ILE A 278 -4.80 8.38 -7.03
CA ILE A 278 -5.38 9.67 -6.68
C ILE A 278 -6.52 9.97 -7.63
N ILE A 279 -7.66 10.36 -7.10
CA ILE A 279 -8.83 10.76 -7.88
C ILE A 279 -9.05 12.26 -7.72
N ALA A 280 -9.09 12.98 -8.83
CA ALA A 280 -9.24 14.44 -8.83
C ALA A 280 -10.07 14.95 -10.00
N ALA A 281 -10.81 16.04 -9.79
CA ALA A 281 -11.57 16.71 -10.85
C ALA A 281 -10.63 17.43 -11.86
N ASP A 282 -9.44 17.83 -11.45
CA ASP A 282 -8.39 18.45 -12.29
C ASP A 282 -7.07 17.73 -12.05
N GLY A 283 -6.89 16.59 -12.70
CA GLY A 283 -5.69 15.76 -12.60
C GLY A 283 -4.45 16.48 -13.13
N THR A 284 -4.60 17.36 -14.12
CA THR A 284 -3.46 18.14 -14.65
C THR A 284 -2.86 19.07 -13.58
N ARG A 285 -3.70 19.69 -12.77
CA ARG A 285 -3.25 20.51 -11.63
C ARG A 285 -2.50 19.66 -10.61
N VAL A 286 -3.06 18.50 -10.25
CA VAL A 286 -2.45 17.60 -9.27
C VAL A 286 -1.07 17.11 -9.74
N VAL A 287 -0.97 16.65 -11.00
CA VAL A 287 0.31 16.20 -11.58
C VAL A 287 1.35 17.32 -11.53
N ARG A 288 1.00 18.55 -11.90
CA ARG A 288 1.92 19.68 -11.84
C ARG A 288 2.41 20.01 -10.43
N GLU A 289 1.55 19.89 -9.41
CA GLU A 289 1.97 20.12 -8.02
C GLU A 289 2.91 19.01 -7.54
N LEU A 290 2.66 17.75 -7.91
CA LEU A 290 3.54 16.62 -7.63
C LEU A 290 4.91 16.78 -8.32
N GLU A 291 4.93 17.15 -9.58
CA GLU A 291 6.18 17.41 -10.33
C GLU A 291 7.04 18.52 -9.70
N LYS A 292 6.44 19.57 -9.13
CA LYS A 292 7.18 20.64 -8.43
C LYS A 292 7.96 20.13 -7.22
N THR A 293 7.47 19.07 -6.59
CA THR A 293 8.12 18.43 -5.44
C THR A 293 9.02 17.23 -5.86
N GLY A 294 9.21 17.06 -7.19
CA GLY A 294 10.05 16.00 -7.75
C GLY A 294 9.39 14.62 -7.79
N GLN A 295 8.08 14.55 -7.55
CA GLN A 295 7.35 13.29 -7.54
C GLN A 295 6.86 12.91 -8.95
N ASN A 296 6.98 11.63 -9.30
CA ASN A 296 6.44 11.10 -10.55
C ASN A 296 4.93 10.89 -10.41
N ALA A 297 4.15 11.44 -11.34
CA ALA A 297 2.71 11.24 -11.39
C ALA A 297 2.20 11.27 -12.83
N VAL A 298 1.24 10.39 -13.15
CA VAL A 298 0.68 10.26 -14.49
C VAL A 298 -0.83 10.11 -14.42
N ILE A 299 -1.58 10.85 -15.24
CA ILE A 299 -3.00 10.59 -15.47
C ILE A 299 -3.11 9.34 -16.34
N VAL A 300 -3.62 8.27 -15.75
CA VAL A 300 -3.71 6.94 -16.37
C VAL A 300 -5.08 6.63 -16.93
N GLY A 301 -6.12 7.41 -16.58
CA GLY A 301 -7.48 7.14 -17.00
C GLY A 301 -8.48 8.07 -16.35
N ALA A 302 -9.73 7.64 -16.33
CA ALA A 302 -10.84 8.37 -15.74
C ALA A 302 -11.83 7.44 -15.02
N THR A 303 -12.54 7.98 -14.04
CA THR A 303 -13.67 7.34 -13.38
C THR A 303 -14.93 7.48 -14.26
N THR A 304 -15.81 6.48 -14.22
CA THR A 304 -17.04 6.45 -15.04
C THR A 304 -18.28 6.25 -14.18
N ASP A 305 -19.44 6.66 -14.73
CA ASP A 305 -20.76 6.42 -14.14
C ASP A 305 -21.29 5.03 -14.54
N SER A 306 -20.50 4.01 -14.26
CA SER A 306 -20.84 2.61 -14.49
C SER A 306 -20.22 1.75 -13.40
N ASN A 307 -20.47 0.45 -13.43
CA ASN A 307 -19.77 -0.51 -12.58
C ASN A 307 -18.63 -1.22 -13.31
N ASP A 308 -18.39 -0.87 -14.57
CA ASP A 308 -17.37 -1.50 -15.40
C ASP A 308 -15.99 -0.95 -15.06
N ARG A 309 -15.05 -1.82 -14.80
CA ARG A 309 -13.64 -1.50 -14.53
C ARG A 309 -12.83 -2.01 -15.71
N VAL A 310 -12.47 -1.12 -16.61
CA VAL A 310 -11.92 -1.48 -17.92
C VAL A 310 -10.46 -1.08 -18.01
N LEU A 311 -9.64 -2.03 -18.47
CA LEU A 311 -8.25 -1.82 -18.86
C LEU A 311 -8.17 -1.69 -20.39
N ILE A 312 -7.54 -0.63 -20.88
CA ILE A 312 -7.42 -0.30 -22.30
C ILE A 312 -5.95 -0.42 -22.70
N SER A 313 -5.68 -1.13 -23.80
CA SER A 313 -4.35 -1.25 -24.41
C SER A 313 -4.46 -1.11 -25.92
N GLY A 314 -4.39 0.13 -26.42
CA GLY A 314 -4.68 0.43 -27.83
C GLY A 314 -6.15 0.19 -28.15
N GLU A 315 -6.44 -0.77 -29.04
CA GLU A 315 -7.82 -1.14 -29.42
C GLU A 315 -8.41 -2.23 -28.50
N GLU A 316 -7.57 -2.90 -27.71
CA GLU A 316 -8.03 -3.94 -26.77
C GLU A 316 -8.65 -3.32 -25.52
N ARG A 317 -9.80 -3.87 -25.15
CA ARG A 317 -10.50 -3.56 -23.90
C ARG A 317 -10.74 -4.87 -23.13
N ARG A 318 -10.36 -4.91 -21.87
CA ARG A 318 -10.63 -6.05 -20.98
C ARG A 318 -11.07 -5.56 -19.62
N PHE A 319 -11.84 -6.37 -18.92
CA PHE A 319 -12.21 -6.06 -17.54
C PHE A 319 -11.03 -6.26 -16.59
N LEU A 320 -10.91 -5.34 -15.63
CA LEU A 320 -10.05 -5.52 -14.47
C LEU A 320 -10.61 -6.69 -13.65
N GLU A 321 -9.75 -7.63 -13.31
CA GLU A 321 -10.11 -8.76 -12.45
C GLU A 321 -10.10 -8.32 -10.98
N THR A 322 -10.93 -8.97 -10.15
CA THR A 322 -10.89 -8.78 -8.69
C THR A 322 -9.50 -9.03 -8.14
N ALA A 323 -9.13 -8.28 -7.09
CA ALA A 323 -7.88 -8.48 -6.39
C ALA A 323 -7.73 -9.96 -5.96
N GLN A 324 -6.65 -10.58 -6.39
CA GLN A 324 -6.28 -11.96 -6.06
C GLN A 324 -5.06 -11.93 -5.14
N THR A 325 -4.57 -13.13 -4.79
CA THR A 325 -3.28 -13.29 -4.09
C THR A 325 -2.19 -12.54 -4.86
N ASP A 326 -1.36 -11.77 -4.15
CA ASP A 326 -0.23 -11.06 -4.73
C ASP A 326 0.73 -12.00 -5.44
N GLU A 327 1.32 -11.55 -6.53
CA GLU A 327 2.23 -12.33 -7.36
C GLU A 327 3.53 -12.69 -6.63
N ILE A 328 3.92 -11.93 -5.61
CA ILE A 328 5.11 -12.20 -4.79
C ILE A 328 5.05 -13.61 -4.17
N TYR A 329 3.86 -14.10 -3.80
CA TYR A 329 3.69 -15.42 -3.20
C TYR A 329 3.92 -16.59 -4.16
N LYS A 330 4.05 -16.36 -5.47
CA LYS A 330 4.50 -17.40 -6.41
C LYS A 330 5.98 -17.69 -6.26
N VAL A 331 6.75 -16.71 -5.80
CA VAL A 331 8.21 -16.80 -5.63
C VAL A 331 8.57 -17.18 -4.18
N PHE A 332 7.76 -16.76 -3.20
CA PHE A 332 7.91 -17.07 -1.77
C PHE A 332 6.96 -18.22 -1.35
N ASN A 333 7.21 -19.41 -1.79
CA ASN A 333 6.42 -20.63 -1.43
C ASN A 333 7.13 -21.45 -0.36
#